data_7b668f6002c0991cce38784882747ce2
#
_entry.id   7b668f6002c0991cce38784882747ce2
#
_cell.length_a   1.000
_cell.length_b   1.000
_cell.length_c   1.000
_cell.angle_alpha   90.00
_cell.angle_beta   90.00
_cell.angle_gamma   90.00
#
_symmetry.space_group_name_H-M   'P 1'
#
loop_
_entity.id
_entity.type
_entity.pdbx_description
1 polymer ?
#
loop_
_entity_poly.entity_id
_entity_poly.type
_entity_poly.pdbx_seq_one_letter_code
_entity_poly.pdbx_strand_id
1 'polypeptide(L)'
;MTLGSELGAQRFRYCDTVGILTPSVTYQNIKHLTSLNLLDIEMHTHNDFGLANANALSGLDAGAVSVNTTVIGLGERAGNASFEQLSMALKHLYGQSRQVDSLKIKNLVSLVASAAGVSLSPSAPIVGEHIFSHESGIHADGMMKNPHAYEPFDAQEVGCVREFPIGKHSGTGTILYHLKQFGINADKASLQNLLPSIREIVTSRKKVLNDNELVSLYMESLCL
;
A
#
# COMPACT_ATOMS: atom_id res chain seq x y z
N MET A 1 6.43 -1.14 -36.05
CA MET A 1 5.47 -2.27 -35.91
C MET A 1 5.29 -3.01 -37.25
N THR A 2 5.07 -2.34 -38.39
CA THR A 2 4.82 -2.98 -39.68
C THR A 2 5.89 -4.02 -40.05
N LEU A 3 7.16 -3.64 -40.11
CA LEU A 3 8.26 -4.57 -40.41
C LEU A 3 8.33 -5.74 -39.41
N GLY A 4 8.11 -5.50 -38.12
CA GLY A 4 8.08 -6.57 -37.13
C GLY A 4 6.95 -7.58 -37.36
N SER A 5 5.77 -7.13 -37.74
CA SER A 5 4.63 -7.97 -38.10
C SER A 5 4.93 -8.80 -39.35
N GLU A 6 5.51 -8.18 -40.39
CA GLU A 6 5.92 -8.88 -41.62
C GLU A 6 6.97 -9.97 -41.36
N LEU A 7 7.84 -9.76 -40.35
CA LEU A 7 8.88 -10.72 -39.94
C LEU A 7 8.38 -11.76 -38.93
N GLY A 8 7.09 -11.77 -38.61
CA GLY A 8 6.47 -12.77 -37.72
C GLY A 8 6.56 -12.48 -36.24
N ALA A 9 6.86 -11.23 -35.82
CA ALA A 9 6.74 -10.84 -34.42
C ALA A 9 5.27 -10.96 -33.97
N GLN A 10 5.07 -11.42 -32.71
CA GLN A 10 3.73 -11.57 -32.14
C GLN A 10 3.38 -10.42 -31.21
N ARG A 11 4.39 -9.69 -30.71
CA ARG A 11 4.21 -8.64 -29.70
C ARG A 11 5.17 -7.49 -29.95
N PHE A 12 4.71 -6.28 -29.67
CA PHE A 12 5.49 -5.07 -29.66
C PHE A 12 5.59 -4.54 -28.25
N ARG A 13 6.82 -4.43 -27.70
CA ARG A 13 7.05 -3.83 -26.39
C ARG A 13 7.25 -2.33 -26.54
N TYR A 14 6.35 -1.56 -25.94
CA TYR A 14 6.44 -0.11 -25.85
C TYR A 14 7.18 0.27 -24.56
N CYS A 15 8.37 0.88 -24.71
CA CYS A 15 9.26 1.17 -23.58
C CYS A 15 9.32 2.68 -23.31
N ASP A 16 8.96 3.08 -22.09
CA ASP A 16 9.27 4.40 -21.53
C ASP A 16 10.68 4.35 -20.92
N THR A 17 11.70 4.33 -21.77
CA THR A 17 13.09 4.02 -21.41
C THR A 17 13.65 4.96 -20.34
N VAL A 18 13.29 6.24 -20.36
CA VAL A 18 13.78 7.26 -19.42
C VAL A 18 12.73 7.74 -18.42
N GLY A 19 11.55 7.11 -18.40
CA GLY A 19 10.52 7.36 -17.41
C GLY A 19 9.87 8.74 -17.50
N ILE A 20 9.73 9.33 -18.70
CA ILE A 20 9.25 10.72 -18.90
C ILE A 20 7.81 10.82 -19.40
N LEU A 21 7.16 9.72 -19.66
CA LEU A 21 5.78 9.73 -20.14
C LEU A 21 4.80 10.13 -19.03
N THR A 22 3.74 10.81 -19.45
CA THR A 22 2.57 11.05 -18.61
C THR A 22 1.47 10.05 -18.98
N PRO A 23 0.50 9.75 -18.09
CA PRO A 23 -0.61 8.85 -18.38
C PRO A 23 -1.41 9.25 -19.62
N SER A 24 -1.66 10.55 -19.83
CA SER A 24 -2.40 11.03 -21.00
C SER A 24 -1.64 10.82 -22.31
N VAL A 25 -0.33 11.07 -22.33
CA VAL A 25 0.52 10.83 -23.51
C VAL A 25 0.63 9.34 -23.79
N THR A 26 0.80 8.52 -22.73
CA THR A 26 0.81 7.06 -22.84
C THR A 26 -0.48 6.55 -23.47
N TYR A 27 -1.63 7.00 -22.96
CA TYR A 27 -2.94 6.62 -23.53
C TYR A 27 -3.04 6.93 -25.01
N GLN A 28 -2.69 8.16 -25.41
CA GLN A 28 -2.77 8.60 -26.81
C GLN A 28 -1.87 7.77 -27.73
N ASN A 29 -0.62 7.55 -27.31
CA ASN A 29 0.35 6.78 -28.08
C ASN A 29 -0.08 5.32 -28.24
N ILE A 30 -0.46 4.67 -27.14
CA ILE A 30 -0.88 3.29 -27.17
C ILE A 30 -2.20 3.13 -27.93
N LYS A 31 -3.16 4.04 -27.76
CA LYS A 31 -4.43 4.02 -28.51
C LYS A 31 -4.20 4.14 -30.01
N HIS A 32 -3.24 4.97 -30.42
CA HIS A 32 -2.83 5.05 -31.82
C HIS A 32 -2.21 3.73 -32.30
N LEU A 33 -1.27 3.17 -31.55
CA LEU A 33 -0.60 1.91 -31.92
C LEU A 33 -1.57 0.71 -31.97
N THR A 34 -2.49 0.61 -31.00
CA THR A 34 -3.50 -0.46 -31.00
C THR A 34 -4.48 -0.34 -32.16
N SER A 35 -4.81 0.89 -32.62
CA SER A 35 -5.67 1.10 -33.79
C SER A 35 -5.10 0.57 -35.11
N LEU A 36 -3.78 0.37 -35.19
CA LEU A 36 -3.14 -0.22 -36.36
C LEU A 36 -3.45 -1.72 -36.50
N ASN A 37 -3.85 -2.38 -35.41
CA ASN A 37 -4.22 -3.82 -35.37
C ASN A 37 -3.14 -4.74 -35.98
N LEU A 38 -1.87 -4.46 -35.76
CA LEU A 38 -0.74 -5.20 -36.31
C LEU A 38 -0.16 -6.22 -35.34
N LEU A 39 0.01 -5.83 -34.08
CA LEU A 39 0.66 -6.63 -33.04
C LEU A 39 0.06 -6.31 -31.68
N ASP A 40 0.04 -7.29 -30.81
CA ASP A 40 -0.22 -7.08 -29.38
C ASP A 40 0.80 -6.13 -28.76
N ILE A 41 0.34 -5.24 -27.89
CA ILE A 41 1.22 -4.27 -27.22
C ILE A 41 1.46 -4.68 -25.78
N GLU A 42 2.73 -4.71 -25.38
CA GLU A 42 3.20 -4.86 -24.01
C GLU A 42 3.80 -3.54 -23.54
N MET A 43 3.40 -3.09 -22.36
CA MET A 43 3.97 -1.91 -21.70
C MET A 43 5.22 -2.27 -20.89
N HIS A 44 6.24 -1.40 -20.97
CA HIS A 44 7.40 -1.41 -20.08
C HIS A 44 7.71 0.02 -19.66
N THR A 45 7.45 0.33 -18.38
CA THR A 45 7.47 1.71 -17.87
C THR A 45 8.46 1.85 -16.73
N HIS A 46 9.27 2.93 -16.77
CA HIS A 46 10.17 3.31 -15.69
C HIS A 46 9.55 4.37 -14.76
N ASN A 47 10.09 4.45 -13.53
CA ASN A 47 9.43 5.14 -12.40
C ASN A 47 10.12 6.44 -11.99
N ASP A 48 10.89 7.07 -12.89
CA ASP A 48 11.74 8.23 -12.58
C ASP A 48 10.94 9.43 -12.03
N PHE A 49 9.69 9.63 -12.45
CA PHE A 49 8.75 10.60 -11.91
C PHE A 49 7.64 9.98 -11.04
N GLY A 50 7.78 8.72 -10.61
CA GLY A 50 6.74 8.04 -9.82
C GLY A 50 5.50 7.64 -10.62
N LEU A 51 5.56 7.63 -11.95
CA LEU A 51 4.40 7.42 -12.83
C LEU A 51 4.35 6.04 -13.50
N ALA A 52 5.27 5.13 -13.21
CA ALA A 52 5.35 3.84 -13.92
C ALA A 52 4.04 3.06 -13.87
N ASN A 53 3.43 2.88 -12.70
CA ASN A 53 2.15 2.16 -12.57
C ASN A 53 1.00 2.91 -13.24
N ALA A 54 0.96 4.24 -13.12
CA ALA A 54 -0.07 5.06 -13.75
C ALA A 54 0.00 4.97 -15.29
N ASN A 55 1.23 5.01 -15.84
CA ASN A 55 1.46 4.83 -17.27
C ASN A 55 1.11 3.41 -17.72
N ALA A 56 1.45 2.40 -16.92
CA ALA A 56 1.09 1.01 -17.20
C ALA A 56 -0.43 0.79 -17.28
N LEU A 57 -1.17 1.32 -16.30
CA LEU A 57 -2.65 1.28 -16.30
C LEU A 57 -3.23 2.04 -17.49
N SER A 58 -2.71 3.23 -17.77
CA SER A 58 -3.13 4.04 -18.91
C SER A 58 -2.91 3.33 -20.25
N GLY A 59 -1.80 2.58 -20.38
CA GLY A 59 -1.54 1.74 -21.54
C GLY A 59 -2.54 0.58 -21.69
N LEU A 60 -2.92 -0.06 -20.57
CA LEU A 60 -3.97 -1.10 -20.56
C LEU A 60 -5.32 -0.53 -20.97
N ASP A 61 -5.69 0.66 -20.45
CA ASP A 61 -6.92 1.37 -20.83
C ASP A 61 -6.96 1.71 -22.32
N ALA A 62 -5.79 1.96 -22.93
CA ALA A 62 -5.65 2.23 -24.35
C ALA A 62 -5.61 0.98 -25.24
N GLY A 63 -5.62 -0.23 -24.64
CA GLY A 63 -5.69 -1.50 -25.35
C GLY A 63 -4.40 -2.31 -25.37
N ALA A 64 -3.38 -1.95 -24.58
CA ALA A 64 -2.25 -2.85 -24.36
C ALA A 64 -2.72 -4.14 -23.65
N VAL A 65 -2.16 -5.28 -24.03
CA VAL A 65 -2.61 -6.61 -23.54
C VAL A 65 -1.80 -7.10 -22.34
N SER A 66 -0.62 -6.53 -22.11
CA SER A 66 0.26 -6.94 -21.02
C SER A 66 1.15 -5.80 -20.53
N VAL A 67 1.66 -5.96 -19.31
CA VAL A 67 2.63 -5.06 -18.69
C VAL A 67 3.78 -5.87 -18.14
N ASN A 68 5.01 -5.45 -18.46
CA ASN A 68 6.22 -5.94 -17.82
C ASN A 68 6.38 -5.23 -16.47
N THR A 69 6.42 -5.99 -15.39
CA THR A 69 6.52 -5.48 -14.01
C THR A 69 7.63 -6.18 -13.25
N THR A 70 8.08 -5.58 -12.17
CA THR A 70 8.99 -6.22 -11.22
C THR A 70 8.42 -6.11 -9.81
N VAL A 71 8.73 -7.09 -8.95
CA VAL A 71 8.36 -7.02 -7.54
C VAL A 71 9.09 -5.86 -6.89
N ILE A 72 8.39 -5.06 -6.07
CA ILE A 72 8.86 -3.80 -5.46
C ILE A 72 9.29 -2.73 -6.48
N GLY A 73 8.91 -2.90 -7.75
CA GLY A 73 9.40 -2.01 -8.81
C GLY A 73 10.92 -2.10 -9.03
N LEU A 74 11.57 -3.21 -8.64
CA LEU A 74 13.02 -3.36 -8.74
C LEU A 74 13.50 -3.16 -10.19
N GLY A 75 14.48 -2.28 -10.39
CA GLY A 75 15.00 -1.97 -11.73
C GLY A 75 16.03 -0.85 -11.69
N GLU A 76 16.43 -0.41 -12.87
CA GLU A 76 17.40 0.67 -13.01
C GLU A 76 16.83 2.02 -12.53
N ARG A 77 17.69 2.86 -11.99
CA ARG A 77 17.39 4.21 -11.48
C ARG A 77 16.29 4.17 -10.40
N ALA A 78 15.08 4.71 -10.69
CA ALA A 78 13.94 4.71 -9.80
C ALA A 78 13.06 3.43 -9.93
N GLY A 79 13.46 2.50 -10.79
CA GLY A 79 12.82 1.21 -10.97
C GLY A 79 11.75 1.17 -12.06
N ASN A 80 10.93 0.13 -12.02
CA ASN A 80 9.89 -0.21 -12.99
C ASN A 80 8.48 -0.07 -12.38
N ALA A 81 7.46 -0.40 -13.16
CA ALA A 81 6.13 -0.64 -12.62
C ALA A 81 6.16 -1.78 -11.58
N SER A 82 5.61 -1.53 -10.40
CA SER A 82 5.59 -2.48 -9.30
C SER A 82 4.48 -3.51 -9.49
N PHE A 83 4.85 -4.79 -9.40
CA PHE A 83 3.94 -5.93 -9.58
C PHE A 83 2.80 -5.90 -8.56
N GLU A 84 3.11 -5.74 -7.26
CA GLU A 84 2.12 -5.75 -6.19
C GLU A 84 1.14 -4.59 -6.30
N GLN A 85 1.62 -3.40 -6.65
CA GLN A 85 0.77 -2.22 -6.80
C GLN A 85 -0.14 -2.35 -8.03
N LEU A 86 0.40 -2.78 -9.16
CA LEU A 86 -0.38 -2.95 -10.39
C LEU A 86 -1.41 -4.08 -10.23
N SER A 87 -1.03 -5.20 -9.62
CA SER A 87 -1.93 -6.34 -9.39
C SER A 87 -3.12 -5.97 -8.52
N MET A 88 -2.88 -5.25 -7.42
CA MET A 88 -3.94 -4.80 -6.51
C MET A 88 -4.81 -3.71 -7.15
N ALA A 89 -4.22 -2.78 -7.92
CA ALA A 89 -4.99 -1.79 -8.67
C ALA A 89 -5.93 -2.47 -9.69
N LEU A 90 -5.43 -3.43 -10.47
CA LEU A 90 -6.26 -4.18 -11.44
C LEU A 90 -7.40 -4.95 -10.75
N LYS A 91 -7.15 -5.51 -9.57
CA LYS A 91 -8.16 -6.24 -8.81
C LYS A 91 -9.25 -5.31 -8.26
N HIS A 92 -8.88 -4.24 -7.56
CA HIS A 92 -9.82 -3.41 -6.81
C HIS A 92 -10.41 -2.24 -7.60
N LEU A 93 -9.64 -1.65 -8.52
CA LEU A 93 -10.09 -0.49 -9.27
C LEU A 93 -10.69 -0.86 -10.63
N TYR A 94 -10.24 -1.97 -11.22
CA TYR A 94 -10.67 -2.44 -12.54
C TYR A 94 -11.55 -3.68 -12.50
N GLY A 95 -11.73 -4.29 -11.32
CA GLY A 95 -12.53 -5.51 -11.16
C GLY A 95 -11.94 -6.72 -11.89
N GLN A 96 -10.66 -6.67 -12.26
CA GLN A 96 -9.98 -7.73 -12.98
C GLN A 96 -9.38 -8.73 -11.99
N SER A 97 -10.13 -9.78 -11.69
CA SER A 97 -9.63 -10.93 -10.93
C SER A 97 -8.63 -11.74 -11.77
N ARG A 98 -7.37 -11.31 -11.80
CA ARG A 98 -6.28 -12.16 -12.32
C ARG A 98 -5.93 -13.21 -11.26
N GLN A 99 -5.38 -14.37 -11.69
CA GLN A 99 -5.00 -15.49 -10.80
C GLN A 99 -3.76 -15.15 -9.94
N VAL A 100 -3.76 -13.98 -9.29
CA VAL A 100 -2.73 -13.59 -8.33
C VAL A 100 -3.28 -13.87 -6.95
N ASP A 101 -2.62 -14.77 -6.22
CA ASP A 101 -2.90 -15.02 -4.81
C ASP A 101 -2.39 -13.84 -3.98
N SER A 102 -3.26 -12.88 -3.70
CA SER A 102 -2.91 -11.66 -2.99
C SER A 102 -2.41 -11.91 -1.56
N LEU A 103 -2.81 -13.01 -0.90
CA LEU A 103 -2.29 -13.40 0.42
C LEU A 103 -0.78 -13.65 0.42
N LYS A 104 -0.20 -13.98 -0.73
CA LYS A 104 1.24 -14.24 -0.87
C LYS A 104 2.06 -13.00 -1.22
N ILE A 105 1.41 -11.87 -1.50
CA ILE A 105 2.11 -10.64 -1.96
C ILE A 105 3.13 -10.18 -0.93
N LYS A 106 2.78 -10.08 0.35
CA LYS A 106 3.72 -9.65 1.40
C LYS A 106 4.94 -10.56 1.50
N ASN A 107 4.73 -11.87 1.45
CA ASN A 107 5.81 -12.85 1.50
C ASN A 107 6.73 -12.76 0.27
N LEU A 108 6.13 -12.61 -0.93
CA LEU A 108 6.88 -12.41 -2.18
C LEU A 108 7.74 -11.15 -2.12
N VAL A 109 7.15 -10.04 -1.68
CA VAL A 109 7.84 -8.75 -1.55
C VAL A 109 8.99 -8.85 -0.54
N SER A 110 8.75 -9.46 0.61
CA SER A 110 9.79 -9.68 1.64
C SER A 110 10.94 -10.54 1.14
N LEU A 111 10.63 -11.61 0.38
CA LEU A 111 11.63 -12.49 -0.21
C LEU A 111 12.50 -11.74 -1.22
N VAL A 112 11.88 -11.00 -2.13
CA VAL A 112 12.62 -10.26 -3.18
C VAL A 112 13.43 -9.11 -2.57
N ALA A 113 12.87 -8.35 -1.62
CA ALA A 113 13.59 -7.28 -0.93
C ALA A 113 14.82 -7.82 -0.20
N SER A 114 14.68 -8.94 0.51
CA SER A 114 15.80 -9.60 1.19
C SER A 114 16.86 -10.10 0.20
N ALA A 115 16.44 -10.76 -0.89
CA ALA A 115 17.38 -11.28 -1.90
C ALA A 115 18.11 -10.15 -2.65
N ALA A 116 17.46 -9.02 -2.85
CA ALA A 116 18.05 -7.84 -3.50
C ALA A 116 18.86 -6.94 -2.54
N GLY A 117 18.82 -7.18 -1.23
CA GLY A 117 19.45 -6.32 -0.22
C GLY A 117 18.81 -4.93 -0.13
N VAL A 118 17.50 -4.80 -0.44
CA VAL A 118 16.77 -3.53 -0.46
C VAL A 118 15.85 -3.45 0.75
N SER A 119 15.88 -2.32 1.46
CA SER A 119 14.94 -2.04 2.55
C SER A 119 13.62 -1.50 2.00
N LEU A 120 12.51 -2.07 2.45
CA LEU A 120 11.18 -1.55 2.15
C LEU A 120 10.88 -0.30 2.98
N SER A 121 10.27 0.70 2.36
CA SER A 121 9.71 1.82 3.11
C SER A 121 8.56 1.32 3.98
N PRO A 122 8.48 1.71 5.27
CA PRO A 122 7.31 1.41 6.10
C PRO A 122 5.99 1.93 5.51
N SER A 123 6.04 2.94 4.66
CA SER A 123 4.89 3.51 3.94
C SER A 123 4.78 3.00 2.49
N ALA A 124 5.47 1.90 2.14
CA ALA A 124 5.37 1.34 0.78
C ALA A 124 3.90 0.95 0.48
N PRO A 125 3.34 1.38 -0.66
CA PRO A 125 1.97 1.00 -1.02
C PRO A 125 1.79 -0.52 -0.99
N ILE A 126 0.61 -0.98 -0.62
CA ILE A 126 0.15 -2.38 -0.56
C ILE A 126 0.76 -3.22 0.58
N VAL A 127 2.04 -3.09 0.91
CA VAL A 127 2.76 -4.03 1.80
C VAL A 127 3.55 -3.39 2.93
N GLY A 128 3.63 -2.08 2.99
CA GLY A 128 4.37 -1.35 4.04
C GLY A 128 3.77 -1.60 5.42
N GLU A 129 4.59 -1.56 6.46
CA GLU A 129 4.16 -1.82 7.84
C GLU A 129 3.12 -0.83 8.35
N HIS A 130 3.17 0.43 7.86
CA HIS A 130 2.30 1.50 8.36
C HIS A 130 1.03 1.72 7.56
N ILE A 131 0.82 1.02 6.43
CA ILE A 131 -0.33 1.31 5.54
C ILE A 131 -1.68 0.90 6.15
N PHE A 132 -1.67 -0.02 7.11
CA PHE A 132 -2.84 -0.44 7.88
C PHE A 132 -2.73 -0.05 9.36
N SER A 133 -1.95 0.99 9.65
CA SER A 133 -1.72 1.50 11.01
C SER A 133 -2.46 2.82 11.21
N HIS A 134 -3.39 2.88 12.16
CA HIS A 134 -4.30 4.01 12.38
C HIS A 134 -4.13 4.59 13.79
N GLU A 135 -3.34 5.66 13.93
CA GLU A 135 -3.10 6.32 15.22
C GLU A 135 -4.20 7.32 15.59
N SER A 136 -4.79 8.01 14.58
CA SER A 136 -5.83 9.02 14.81
C SER A 136 -7.05 8.42 15.50
N GLY A 137 -7.46 9.01 16.64
CA GLY A 137 -8.61 8.50 17.41
C GLY A 137 -9.91 8.45 16.61
N ILE A 138 -10.14 9.38 15.69
CA ILE A 138 -11.33 9.39 14.81
C ILE A 138 -11.26 8.23 13.81
N HIS A 139 -10.10 8.03 13.19
CA HIS A 139 -9.90 6.95 12.22
C HIS A 139 -9.99 5.59 12.91
N ALA A 140 -9.31 5.42 14.05
CA ALA A 140 -9.35 4.18 14.82
C ALA A 140 -10.78 3.81 15.26
N ASP A 141 -11.56 4.78 15.79
CA ASP A 141 -12.96 4.56 16.16
C ASP A 141 -13.83 4.20 14.94
N GLY A 142 -13.63 4.89 13.82
CA GLY A 142 -14.32 4.58 12.56
C GLY A 142 -13.99 3.19 12.05
N MET A 143 -12.70 2.81 12.07
CA MET A 143 -12.20 1.49 11.64
C MET A 143 -12.73 0.35 12.52
N MET A 144 -12.80 0.54 13.84
CA MET A 144 -13.37 -0.45 14.76
C MET A 144 -14.85 -0.69 14.49
N LYS A 145 -15.58 0.29 13.96
CA LYS A 145 -17.00 0.20 13.59
C LYS A 145 -17.21 -0.32 12.17
N ASN A 146 -16.43 0.17 11.22
CA ASN A 146 -16.48 -0.22 9.83
C ASN A 146 -15.10 -0.09 9.18
N PRO A 147 -14.34 -1.19 9.03
CA PRO A 147 -13.02 -1.19 8.42
C PRO A 147 -12.98 -0.57 7.01
N HIS A 148 -14.01 -0.80 6.20
CA HIS A 148 -14.05 -0.28 4.83
C HIS A 148 -14.23 1.25 4.73
N ALA A 149 -14.43 1.95 5.86
CA ALA A 149 -14.53 3.41 5.85
C ALA A 149 -13.19 4.12 5.58
N TYR A 150 -12.06 3.46 5.87
CA TYR A 150 -10.72 4.05 5.80
C TYR A 150 -9.68 3.17 5.13
N GLU A 151 -10.05 1.96 4.70
CA GLU A 151 -9.16 1.05 3.97
C GLU A 151 -9.78 0.71 2.61
N PRO A 152 -9.00 0.80 1.52
CA PRO A 152 -9.48 0.49 0.16
C PRO A 152 -9.66 -1.01 -0.06
N PHE A 153 -9.01 -1.85 0.76
CA PHE A 153 -9.09 -3.31 0.80
C PHE A 153 -8.65 -3.81 2.17
N ASP A 154 -9.00 -5.05 2.52
CA ASP A 154 -8.68 -5.63 3.83
C ASP A 154 -7.17 -5.90 3.96
N ALA A 155 -6.59 -5.55 5.13
CA ALA A 155 -5.19 -5.83 5.44
C ALA A 155 -4.83 -7.32 5.29
N GLN A 156 -5.73 -8.20 5.71
CA GLN A 156 -5.53 -9.65 5.63
C GLN A 156 -5.45 -10.13 4.18
N GLU A 157 -6.05 -9.43 3.23
CA GLU A 157 -6.02 -9.80 1.81
C GLU A 157 -4.60 -9.84 1.23
N VAL A 158 -3.70 -9.03 1.75
CA VAL A 158 -2.29 -8.98 1.33
C VAL A 158 -1.34 -9.58 2.38
N GLY A 159 -1.87 -10.27 3.39
CA GLY A 159 -1.08 -10.88 4.46
C GLY A 159 -0.56 -9.86 5.49
N CYS A 160 -1.17 -8.67 5.57
CA CYS A 160 -0.88 -7.65 6.57
C CYS A 160 -1.84 -7.75 7.76
N VAL A 161 -1.48 -7.08 8.86
CA VAL A 161 -2.29 -6.95 10.07
C VAL A 161 -2.62 -5.49 10.28
N ARG A 162 -3.86 -5.22 10.71
CA ARG A 162 -4.28 -3.88 11.11
C ARG A 162 -3.79 -3.57 12.51
N GLU A 163 -3.26 -2.37 12.70
CA GLU A 163 -2.72 -1.93 13.98
C GLU A 163 -3.29 -0.57 14.40
N PHE A 164 -3.42 -0.40 15.71
CA PHE A 164 -3.85 0.86 16.34
C PHE A 164 -2.78 1.35 17.31
N PRO A 165 -1.71 2.01 16.84
CA PRO A 165 -0.62 2.47 17.71
C PRO A 165 -1.12 3.42 18.79
N ILE A 166 -0.56 3.30 20.01
CA ILE A 166 -0.87 4.18 21.13
C ILE A 166 0.10 5.36 21.11
N GLY A 167 -0.29 6.43 20.42
CA GLY A 167 0.53 7.61 20.18
C GLY A 167 -0.12 8.92 20.64
N LYS A 168 0.48 10.04 20.27
CA LYS A 168 0.01 11.38 20.69
C LYS A 168 -1.37 11.75 20.13
N HIS A 169 -1.78 11.13 19.01
CA HIS A 169 -3.06 11.38 18.35
C HIS A 169 -4.15 10.37 18.74
N SER A 170 -3.80 9.39 19.58
CA SER A 170 -4.75 8.38 20.04
C SER A 170 -5.88 9.03 20.86
N GLY A 171 -7.09 8.50 20.66
CA GLY A 171 -8.29 8.87 21.40
C GLY A 171 -8.66 7.81 22.44
N THR A 172 -9.68 8.11 23.26
CA THR A 172 -10.20 7.17 24.28
C THR A 172 -10.64 5.83 23.70
N GLY A 173 -11.12 5.79 22.45
CA GLY A 173 -11.52 4.54 21.76
C GLY A 173 -10.34 3.60 21.58
N THR A 174 -9.20 4.09 21.08
CA THR A 174 -7.97 3.30 20.92
C THR A 174 -7.48 2.78 22.26
N ILE A 175 -7.43 3.65 23.28
CA ILE A 175 -7.00 3.24 24.61
C ILE A 175 -7.90 2.15 25.20
N LEU A 176 -9.21 2.32 25.10
CA LEU A 176 -10.17 1.33 25.55
C LEU A 176 -10.04 0.00 24.80
N TYR A 177 -9.80 0.06 23.47
CA TYR A 177 -9.58 -1.13 22.66
C TYR A 177 -8.42 -1.97 23.20
N HIS A 178 -7.26 -1.34 23.48
CA HIS A 178 -6.09 -2.04 24.01
C HIS A 178 -6.34 -2.56 25.46
N LEU A 179 -6.90 -1.76 26.34
CA LEU A 179 -7.20 -2.18 27.72
C LEU A 179 -8.16 -3.37 27.77
N LYS A 180 -9.13 -3.43 26.86
CA LYS A 180 -10.05 -4.58 26.74
C LYS A 180 -9.36 -5.89 26.39
N GLN A 181 -8.25 -5.88 25.66
CA GLN A 181 -7.47 -7.08 25.37
C GLN A 181 -6.90 -7.71 26.65
N PHE A 182 -6.74 -6.91 27.72
CA PHE A 182 -6.30 -7.35 29.04
C PHE A 182 -7.46 -7.51 30.03
N GLY A 183 -8.72 -7.52 29.54
CA GLY A 183 -9.91 -7.66 30.40
C GLY A 183 -10.25 -6.41 31.21
N ILE A 184 -9.64 -5.26 30.93
CA ILE A 184 -9.86 -4.01 31.67
C ILE A 184 -10.97 -3.22 30.99
N ASN A 185 -12.06 -2.96 31.75
CA ASN A 185 -13.14 -2.07 31.31
C ASN A 185 -13.00 -0.72 32.03
N ALA A 186 -12.48 0.26 31.30
CA ALA A 186 -12.31 1.62 31.82
C ALA A 186 -13.48 2.52 31.38
N ASP A 187 -13.90 3.42 32.24
CA ASP A 187 -14.88 4.43 31.90
C ASP A 187 -14.24 5.59 31.07
N LYS A 188 -15.09 6.33 30.38
CA LYS A 188 -14.64 7.39 29.47
C LYS A 188 -13.91 8.53 30.18
N ALA A 189 -14.28 8.85 31.41
CA ALA A 189 -13.68 9.95 32.17
C ALA A 189 -12.24 9.59 32.57
N SER A 190 -12.03 8.39 33.14
CA SER A 190 -10.69 7.85 33.43
C SER A 190 -9.78 7.85 32.24
N LEU A 191 -10.30 7.42 31.06
CA LEU A 191 -9.53 7.43 29.81
C LEU A 191 -9.20 8.85 29.33
N GLN A 192 -10.11 9.81 29.47
CA GLN A 192 -9.83 11.21 29.12
C GLN A 192 -8.72 11.80 29.99
N ASN A 193 -8.69 11.48 31.28
CA ASN A 193 -7.66 11.94 32.20
C ASN A 193 -6.29 11.32 31.93
N LEU A 194 -6.24 10.12 31.33
CA LEU A 194 -5.01 9.43 30.98
C LEU A 194 -4.33 9.99 29.71
N LEU A 195 -5.10 10.55 28.77
CA LEU A 195 -4.58 11.03 27.49
C LEU A 195 -3.44 12.06 27.58
N PRO A 196 -3.45 13.06 28.51
CA PRO A 196 -2.33 14.00 28.66
C PRO A 196 -1.02 13.30 28.99
N SER A 197 -1.02 12.36 29.94
CA SER A 197 0.17 11.59 30.33
C SER A 197 0.70 10.74 29.19
N ILE A 198 -0.18 10.06 28.44
CA ILE A 198 0.20 9.30 27.24
C ILE A 198 0.92 10.23 26.25
N ARG A 199 0.34 11.40 25.93
CA ARG A 199 0.89 12.37 24.99
C ARG A 199 2.27 12.88 25.42
N GLU A 200 2.44 13.16 26.68
CA GLU A 200 3.71 13.63 27.26
C GLU A 200 4.80 12.55 27.10
N ILE A 201 4.51 11.31 27.51
CA ILE A 201 5.47 10.19 27.42
C ILE A 201 5.85 9.91 25.96
N VAL A 202 4.88 9.80 25.07
CA VAL A 202 5.11 9.50 23.65
C VAL A 202 5.89 10.64 22.96
N THR A 203 5.57 11.90 23.28
CA THR A 203 6.24 13.07 22.70
C THR A 203 7.69 13.17 23.16
N SER A 204 7.95 12.95 24.46
CA SER A 204 9.30 13.02 25.03
C SER A 204 10.22 11.94 24.47
N ARG A 205 9.76 10.71 24.35
CA ARG A 205 10.56 9.57 23.88
C ARG A 205 10.48 9.29 22.39
N LYS A 206 9.60 10.01 21.64
CA LYS A 206 9.35 9.83 20.19
C LYS A 206 9.05 8.38 19.79
N LYS A 207 8.34 7.66 20.63
CA LYS A 207 7.96 6.25 20.43
C LYS A 207 6.60 6.00 21.02
N VAL A 208 5.76 5.23 20.33
CA VAL A 208 4.43 4.80 20.80
C VAL A 208 4.54 3.95 22.06
N LEU A 209 3.46 3.91 22.86
CA LEU A 209 3.35 3.01 24.01
C LEU A 209 3.08 1.58 23.50
N ASN A 210 3.64 0.60 24.19
CA ASN A 210 3.17 -0.77 24.06
C ASN A 210 2.05 -1.05 25.06
N ASP A 211 1.38 -2.19 24.90
CA ASP A 211 0.20 -2.55 25.72
C ASP A 211 0.52 -2.66 27.20
N ASN A 212 1.66 -3.23 27.58
CA ASN A 212 2.07 -3.36 28.98
C ASN A 212 2.31 -2.00 29.63
N GLU A 213 2.94 -1.07 28.91
CA GLU A 213 3.15 0.29 29.39
C GLU A 213 1.81 1.03 29.56
N LEU A 214 0.86 0.83 28.64
CA LEU A 214 -0.47 1.39 28.78
C LEU A 214 -1.19 0.86 30.03
N VAL A 215 -1.16 -0.47 30.24
CA VAL A 215 -1.79 -1.10 31.40
C VAL A 215 -1.18 -0.58 32.71
N SER A 216 0.16 -0.49 32.78
CA SER A 216 0.84 0.05 33.96
C SER A 216 0.43 1.49 34.24
N LEU A 217 0.45 2.34 33.21
CA LEU A 217 0.06 3.76 33.34
C LEU A 217 -1.41 3.92 33.78
N TYR A 218 -2.30 3.09 33.27
CA TYR A 218 -3.70 3.08 33.67
C TYR A 218 -3.86 2.67 35.12
N MET A 219 -3.20 1.59 35.58
CA MET A 219 -3.26 1.12 36.96
C MET A 219 -2.70 2.15 37.94
N GLU A 220 -1.60 2.82 37.62
CA GLU A 220 -1.04 3.91 38.39
C GLU A 220 -2.05 5.06 38.55
N SER A 221 -2.77 5.40 37.47
CA SER A 221 -3.77 6.47 37.49
C SER A 221 -4.98 6.20 38.40
N LEU A 222 -5.25 4.95 38.73
CA LEU A 222 -6.33 4.57 39.66
C LEU A 222 -5.93 4.69 41.13
N CYS A 223 -4.63 4.83 41.43
CA CYS A 223 -4.10 4.95 42.79
C CYS A 223 -3.94 6.41 43.21
N LEU A 224 -4.21 7.36 42.34
CA LEU A 224 -4.17 8.81 42.56
C LEU A 224 -5.57 9.37 42.76
#